data_e938ff12865ea305d699286c7c5e46a5
#
_entry.id   e938ff12865ea305d699286c7c5e46a5
#
_cell.length_a   1.000
_cell.length_b   1.000
_cell.length_c   1.000
_cell.angle_alpha   90.00
_cell.angle_beta   90.00
_cell.angle_gamma   90.00
#
_symmetry.space_group_name_H-M   'P 1'
#
loop_
_entity.id
_entity.type
_entity.pdbx_description
1 polymer ?
#
loop_
_entity_poly.entity_id
_entity_poly.type
_entity_poly.pdbx_seq_one_letter_code
_entity_poly.pdbx_strand_id
1 'polypeptide(L)'
;MKKAGIVLTSLLLVVGLVTGCGSTAPTDVKAIKDKGVLKVGVKVDVPNFGYKNPKTEKVEGFEIDLANAIAKKIIGTEKIETTAVTAKTRGPLLDSGDVDLIIATFTVTEDRKKSYNFSDAYFTDGVRLLVKKSAGFKSLKDLDGKKIGVAQSATSKKAIEEQAAKVGAKVSFLEFATYPEIKTALDSGRVDCFSVDGSILSGYVDDSTIILADSFSPQDYGVASKLGKDGLAKSVNETIAELKKSGELNKMIQKWGLK
;
A
#
# COMPACT_ATOMS: atom_id res chain seq x y z
N MET A 1 67.90 66.08 -4.46
CA MET A 1 67.70 64.70 -4.89
C MET A 1 67.16 63.94 -3.68
N LYS A 2 65.86 63.84 -3.55
CA LYS A 2 65.19 63.08 -2.47
C LYS A 2 64.15 62.14 -3.16
N LYS A 3 64.33 60.86 -3.00
CA LYS A 3 63.51 59.80 -3.55
C LYS A 3 62.33 59.64 -2.57
N ALA A 4 61.11 59.83 -3.08
CA ALA A 4 59.85 59.47 -2.36
C ALA A 4 59.47 58.02 -2.65
N GLY A 5 59.43 57.21 -1.58
CA GLY A 5 58.94 55.82 -1.67
C GLY A 5 57.42 55.78 -1.50
N ILE A 6 56.73 55.19 -2.46
CA ILE A 6 55.27 54.94 -2.38
C ILE A 6 55.06 53.59 -1.69
N VAL A 7 54.40 53.58 -0.55
CA VAL A 7 53.96 52.36 0.15
C VAL A 7 52.61 52.00 -0.42
N LEU A 8 52.50 50.85 -1.10
CA LEU A 8 51.26 50.30 -1.64
C LEU A 8 50.66 49.38 -0.57
N THR A 9 49.62 49.84 0.10
CA THR A 9 48.89 49.04 1.08
C THR A 9 47.84 48.14 0.35
N SER A 10 48.15 46.87 0.24
CA SER A 10 47.22 45.86 -0.36
C SER A 10 46.13 45.52 0.64
N LEU A 11 44.91 45.96 0.37
CA LEU A 11 43.72 45.59 1.11
C LEU A 11 43.21 44.22 0.56
N LEU A 12 43.46 43.14 1.30
CA LEU A 12 42.92 41.81 1.01
C LEU A 12 41.41 41.78 1.37
N LEU A 13 40.54 41.80 0.37
CA LEU A 13 39.13 41.53 0.50
C LEU A 13 38.91 40.03 0.66
N VAL A 14 38.68 39.53 1.85
CA VAL A 14 38.24 38.15 2.09
C VAL A 14 36.76 38.06 1.76
N VAL A 15 36.46 37.58 0.56
CA VAL A 15 35.11 37.20 0.17
C VAL A 15 34.80 35.86 0.82
N GLY A 16 34.06 35.88 1.95
CA GLY A 16 33.51 34.68 2.59
C GLY A 16 32.46 34.04 1.68
N LEU A 17 32.83 32.95 1.02
CA LEU A 17 31.85 32.04 0.37
C LEU A 17 31.01 31.39 1.45
N VAL A 18 29.83 31.95 1.70
CA VAL A 18 28.77 31.27 2.43
C VAL A 18 28.23 30.19 1.48
N THR A 19 28.81 28.99 1.55
CA THR A 19 28.20 27.81 0.96
C THR A 19 26.96 27.45 1.77
N GLY A 20 25.82 28.04 1.40
CA GLY A 20 24.51 27.60 1.88
C GLY A 20 24.30 26.17 1.37
N CYS A 21 24.37 25.18 2.27
CA CYS A 21 23.84 23.84 2.02
C CYS A 21 22.33 23.91 1.85
N GLY A 22 21.87 24.39 0.71
CA GLY A 22 20.53 24.15 0.24
C GLY A 22 20.46 22.69 -0.23
N SER A 23 19.91 21.79 0.57
CA SER A 23 19.58 20.44 0.10
C SER A 23 18.53 20.57 -1.00
N THR A 24 18.97 20.52 -2.26
CA THR A 24 18.05 20.45 -3.40
C THR A 24 17.25 19.15 -3.27
N ALA A 25 15.91 19.29 -3.25
CA ALA A 25 15.05 18.11 -3.24
C ALA A 25 15.42 17.17 -4.41
N PRO A 26 15.41 15.85 -4.20
CA PRO A 26 15.65 14.89 -5.29
C PRO A 26 14.77 15.20 -6.50
N THR A 27 15.31 14.97 -7.71
CA THR A 27 14.66 15.37 -8.97
C THR A 27 13.27 14.75 -9.17
N ASP A 28 13.05 13.53 -8.66
CA ASP A 28 11.77 12.81 -8.68
C ASP A 28 10.73 13.47 -7.78
N VAL A 29 11.11 13.88 -6.57
CA VAL A 29 10.24 14.63 -5.63
C VAL A 29 9.95 16.03 -6.18
N LYS A 30 10.96 16.71 -6.76
CA LYS A 30 10.77 18.03 -7.36
C LYS A 30 9.75 17.99 -8.49
N ALA A 31 9.80 16.99 -9.35
CA ALA A 31 8.86 16.83 -10.45
C ALA A 31 7.39 16.70 -9.98
N ILE A 32 7.16 16.01 -8.84
CA ILE A 32 5.83 15.89 -8.23
C ILE A 32 5.39 17.23 -7.61
N LYS A 33 6.31 17.91 -6.91
CA LYS A 33 6.06 19.25 -6.36
C LYS A 33 5.69 20.26 -7.43
N ASP A 34 6.39 20.27 -8.53
CA ASP A 34 6.15 21.19 -9.65
C ASP A 34 4.77 20.94 -10.31
N LYS A 35 4.30 19.68 -10.34
CA LYS A 35 2.94 19.33 -10.80
C LYS A 35 1.86 19.71 -9.78
N GLY A 36 2.20 19.82 -8.50
CA GLY A 36 1.28 20.16 -7.42
C GLY A 36 0.19 19.12 -7.14
N VAL A 37 0.40 17.87 -7.56
CA VAL A 37 -0.52 16.74 -7.33
C VAL A 37 0.28 15.44 -7.22
N LEU A 38 -0.12 14.57 -6.29
CA LEU A 38 0.42 13.22 -6.13
C LEU A 38 -0.56 12.21 -6.73
N LYS A 39 -0.12 11.43 -7.72
CA LYS A 39 -0.93 10.39 -8.35
C LYS A 39 -0.78 9.08 -7.60
N VAL A 40 -1.89 8.50 -7.15
CA VAL A 40 -1.88 7.32 -6.28
C VAL A 40 -2.83 6.25 -6.82
N GLY A 41 -2.29 5.05 -7.04
CA GLY A 41 -3.10 3.86 -7.28
C GLY A 41 -3.67 3.33 -5.96
N VAL A 42 -4.99 3.27 -5.86
CA VAL A 42 -5.73 2.90 -4.64
C VAL A 42 -6.77 1.83 -4.91
N LYS A 43 -7.11 1.05 -3.90
CA LYS A 43 -8.28 0.16 -3.95
C LYS A 43 -9.56 0.99 -3.94
N VAL A 44 -10.60 0.44 -4.56
CA VAL A 44 -11.95 1.03 -4.55
C VAL A 44 -13.02 0.03 -4.11
N ASP A 45 -12.58 -1.19 -3.82
CA ASP A 45 -13.41 -2.34 -3.46
C ASP A 45 -13.05 -2.93 -2.07
N VAL A 46 -12.22 -2.23 -1.26
CA VAL A 46 -11.85 -2.68 0.08
C VAL A 46 -12.40 -1.73 1.13
N PRO A 47 -13.55 -2.06 1.75
CA PRO A 47 -14.11 -1.27 2.84
C PRO A 47 -13.08 -0.96 3.92
N ASN A 48 -13.11 0.24 4.45
CA ASN A 48 -12.21 0.80 5.46
C ASN A 48 -10.76 1.11 4.99
N PHE A 49 -10.27 0.52 3.90
CA PHE A 49 -8.94 0.82 3.34
C PHE A 49 -9.00 1.80 2.16
N GLY A 50 -9.58 1.38 1.05
CA GLY A 50 -9.84 2.18 -0.14
C GLY A 50 -11.14 1.68 -0.77
N TYR A 51 -12.20 2.44 -0.60
CA TYR A 51 -13.56 2.05 -0.97
C TYR A 51 -14.30 3.18 -1.66
N LYS A 52 -14.88 2.89 -2.83
CA LYS A 52 -15.78 3.83 -3.49
C LYS A 52 -17.15 3.75 -2.83
N ASN A 53 -17.48 4.76 -2.04
CA ASN A 53 -18.76 4.84 -1.34
C ASN A 53 -19.91 4.99 -2.36
N PRO A 54 -20.87 4.04 -2.42
CA PRO A 54 -21.93 4.07 -3.44
C PRO A 54 -22.91 5.22 -3.30
N LYS A 55 -22.96 5.87 -2.12
CA LYS A 55 -23.86 7.00 -1.87
C LYS A 55 -23.24 8.35 -2.26
N THR A 56 -21.93 8.50 -2.01
CA THR A 56 -21.21 9.77 -2.22
C THR A 56 -20.35 9.76 -3.47
N GLU A 57 -20.16 8.61 -4.12
CA GLU A 57 -19.25 8.36 -5.25
C GLU A 57 -17.76 8.64 -4.92
N LYS A 58 -17.45 9.03 -3.70
CA LYS A 58 -16.07 9.33 -3.26
C LYS A 58 -15.33 8.07 -2.88
N VAL A 59 -14.03 8.07 -3.16
CA VAL A 59 -13.11 7.05 -2.64
C VAL A 59 -12.63 7.50 -1.28
N GLU A 60 -12.82 6.64 -0.27
CA GLU A 60 -12.51 6.93 1.12
C GLU A 60 -11.92 5.70 1.82
N GLY A 61 -11.26 5.88 2.95
CA GLY A 61 -10.65 4.81 3.73
C GLY A 61 -9.31 5.21 4.34
N PHE A 62 -8.77 4.31 5.14
CA PHE A 62 -7.48 4.49 5.81
C PHE A 62 -6.34 4.79 4.84
N GLU A 63 -6.28 4.08 3.70
CA GLU A 63 -5.24 4.28 2.70
C GLU A 63 -5.37 5.61 1.95
N ILE A 64 -6.59 6.15 1.88
CA ILE A 64 -6.83 7.49 1.33
C ILE A 64 -6.34 8.57 2.31
N ASP A 65 -6.62 8.42 3.60
CA ASP A 65 -6.09 9.31 4.64
C ASP A 65 -4.55 9.28 4.65
N LEU A 66 -3.94 8.09 4.54
CA LEU A 66 -2.49 7.92 4.43
C LEU A 66 -1.91 8.60 3.18
N ALA A 67 -2.58 8.45 2.02
CA ALA A 67 -2.18 9.10 0.77
C ALA A 67 -2.21 10.63 0.90
N ASN A 68 -3.24 11.19 1.55
CA ASN A 68 -3.35 12.62 1.82
C ASN A 68 -2.23 13.13 2.74
N ALA A 69 -1.90 12.39 3.80
CA ALA A 69 -0.80 12.73 4.71
C ALA A 69 0.56 12.73 3.98
N ILE A 70 0.80 11.73 3.12
CA ILE A 70 2.00 11.65 2.28
C ILE A 70 2.04 12.83 1.29
N ALA A 71 0.93 13.14 0.62
CA ALA A 71 0.85 14.28 -0.29
C ALA A 71 1.16 15.60 0.44
N LYS A 72 0.56 15.82 1.60
CA LYS A 72 0.82 17.00 2.45
C LYS A 72 2.30 17.16 2.77
N LYS A 73 2.99 16.09 3.09
CA LYS A 73 4.44 16.10 3.36
C LYS A 73 5.25 16.41 2.11
N ILE A 74 4.91 15.81 0.97
CA ILE A 74 5.68 15.91 -0.28
C ILE A 74 5.42 17.24 -0.99
N ILE A 75 4.15 17.64 -1.18
CA ILE A 75 3.75 18.79 -2.00
C ILE A 75 3.18 19.97 -1.19
N GLY A 76 3.07 19.83 0.14
CA GLY A 76 2.53 20.87 1.04
C GLY A 76 1.01 20.93 1.12
N THR A 77 0.28 20.13 0.34
CA THR A 77 -1.18 20.05 0.30
C THR A 77 -1.66 18.61 0.24
N GLU A 78 -2.93 18.36 0.60
CA GLU A 78 -3.57 17.03 0.53
C GLU A 78 -4.14 16.74 -0.88
N LYS A 79 -3.54 17.30 -1.93
CA LYS A 79 -4.03 17.14 -3.29
C LYS A 79 -3.52 15.85 -3.91
N ILE A 80 -4.38 14.84 -3.97
CA ILE A 80 -4.12 13.56 -4.61
C ILE A 80 -5.02 13.39 -5.85
N GLU A 81 -4.52 12.64 -6.83
CA GLU A 81 -5.30 12.11 -7.94
C GLU A 81 -5.28 10.59 -7.82
N THR A 82 -6.45 9.98 -7.62
CA THR A 82 -6.55 8.54 -7.39
C THR A 82 -6.89 7.77 -8.65
N THR A 83 -6.19 6.67 -8.90
CA THR A 83 -6.48 5.70 -9.95
C THR A 83 -6.90 4.38 -9.29
N ALA A 84 -8.07 3.87 -9.68
CA ALA A 84 -8.56 2.58 -9.19
C ALA A 84 -7.67 1.43 -9.66
N VAL A 85 -7.22 0.58 -8.72
CA VAL A 85 -6.38 -0.57 -9.04
C VAL A 85 -6.93 -1.87 -8.44
N THR A 86 -6.61 -2.97 -9.10
CA THR A 86 -6.76 -4.33 -8.57
C THR A 86 -5.40 -4.87 -8.12
N ALA A 87 -5.37 -6.04 -7.49
CA ALA A 87 -4.11 -6.68 -7.13
C ALA A 87 -3.27 -7.02 -8.38
N LYS A 88 -3.92 -7.23 -9.56
CA LYS A 88 -3.26 -7.51 -10.84
C LYS A 88 -2.74 -6.24 -11.53
N THR A 89 -3.47 -5.12 -11.46
CA THR A 89 -3.17 -3.92 -12.27
C THR A 89 -2.27 -2.91 -11.57
N ARG A 90 -2.16 -2.94 -10.23
CA ARG A 90 -1.39 -1.96 -9.45
C ARG A 90 0.09 -1.88 -9.84
N GLY A 91 0.75 -3.03 -10.07
CA GLY A 91 2.14 -3.08 -10.52
C GLY A 91 2.34 -2.45 -11.89
N PRO A 92 1.67 -2.94 -12.95
CA PRO A 92 1.75 -2.36 -14.29
C PRO A 92 1.49 -0.86 -14.37
N LEU A 93 0.52 -0.32 -13.61
CA LEU A 93 0.25 1.13 -13.58
C LEU A 93 1.38 1.94 -12.90
N LEU A 94 2.09 1.35 -11.94
CA LEU A 94 3.28 1.95 -11.36
C LEU A 94 4.46 1.90 -12.34
N ASP A 95 4.61 0.79 -13.06
CA ASP A 95 5.69 0.60 -14.05
C ASP A 95 5.56 1.57 -15.24
N SER A 96 4.32 1.81 -15.71
CA SER A 96 4.06 2.78 -16.80
C SER A 96 4.26 4.23 -16.35
N GLY A 97 4.20 4.52 -15.04
CA GLY A 97 4.24 5.87 -14.49
C GLY A 97 2.90 6.61 -14.57
N ASP A 98 1.79 5.89 -14.77
CA ASP A 98 0.44 6.44 -14.68
C ASP A 98 0.14 6.91 -13.26
N VAL A 99 0.76 6.26 -12.26
CA VAL A 99 0.73 6.66 -10.86
C VAL A 99 2.15 6.81 -10.30
N ASP A 100 2.31 7.67 -9.31
CA ASP A 100 3.57 7.89 -8.59
C ASP A 100 3.77 6.86 -7.46
N LEU A 101 2.67 6.49 -6.80
CA LEU A 101 2.65 5.55 -5.66
C LEU A 101 1.50 4.55 -5.80
N ILE A 102 1.69 3.38 -5.18
CA ILE A 102 0.62 2.43 -4.89
C ILE A 102 0.42 2.38 -3.38
N ILE A 103 -0.81 2.67 -2.93
CA ILE A 103 -1.29 2.51 -1.55
C ILE A 103 -2.60 1.72 -1.65
N ALA A 104 -2.48 0.39 -1.66
CA ALA A 104 -3.55 -0.50 -2.12
C ALA A 104 -3.42 -1.92 -1.55
N THR A 105 -3.38 -2.05 -0.21
CA THR A 105 -3.18 -3.32 0.50
C THR A 105 -2.05 -4.16 -0.15
N PHE A 106 -0.91 -3.50 -0.43
CA PHE A 106 0.15 -4.10 -1.22
C PHE A 106 1.17 -4.78 -0.31
N THR A 107 1.02 -6.08 -0.13
CA THR A 107 1.93 -6.90 0.69
C THR A 107 3.36 -6.80 0.18
N VAL A 108 4.27 -6.44 1.08
CA VAL A 108 5.71 -6.46 0.84
C VAL A 108 6.18 -7.91 0.76
N THR A 109 6.82 -8.28 -0.33
CA THR A 109 7.46 -9.60 -0.50
C THR A 109 8.83 -9.43 -1.13
N GLU A 110 9.75 -10.39 -0.90
CA GLU A 110 11.09 -10.31 -1.48
C GLU A 110 11.06 -10.28 -3.02
N ASP A 111 10.09 -10.97 -3.65
CA ASP A 111 9.95 -10.92 -5.09
C ASP A 111 9.49 -9.54 -5.59
N ARG A 112 8.55 -8.90 -4.88
CA ARG A 112 8.07 -7.55 -5.22
C ARG A 112 9.14 -6.47 -5.00
N LYS A 113 10.00 -6.63 -3.99
CA LYS A 113 11.15 -5.73 -3.74
C LYS A 113 12.16 -5.71 -4.88
N LYS A 114 12.22 -6.76 -5.71
CA LYS A 114 13.05 -6.78 -6.92
C LYS A 114 12.57 -5.80 -8.00
N SER A 115 11.29 -5.42 -7.96
CA SER A 115 10.64 -4.57 -8.98
C SER A 115 10.22 -3.19 -8.45
N TYR A 116 10.03 -3.05 -7.14
CA TYR A 116 9.50 -1.83 -6.52
C TYR A 116 10.27 -1.45 -5.25
N ASN A 117 10.39 -0.15 -4.99
CA ASN A 117 10.70 0.33 -3.66
C ASN A 117 9.46 0.19 -2.78
N PHE A 118 9.63 -0.33 -1.57
CA PHE A 118 8.57 -0.38 -0.56
C PHE A 118 8.96 0.43 0.67
N SER A 119 7.99 1.08 1.26
CA SER A 119 8.14 1.67 2.59
C SER A 119 8.17 0.61 3.68
N ASP A 120 8.48 1.01 4.91
CA ASP A 120 8.14 0.24 6.10
C ASP A 120 6.64 -0.06 6.11
N ALA A 121 6.27 -1.22 6.69
CA ALA A 121 4.87 -1.61 6.77
C ALA A 121 4.05 -0.56 7.52
N TYR A 122 2.95 -0.10 6.94
CA TYR A 122 1.99 0.80 7.59
C TYR A 122 0.83 0.03 8.25
N PHE A 123 0.64 -1.23 7.88
CA PHE A 123 -0.35 -2.14 8.46
C PHE A 123 0.12 -3.58 8.31
N THR A 124 -0.25 -4.46 9.25
CA THR A 124 0.05 -5.90 9.18
C THR A 124 -1.23 -6.69 9.39
N ASP A 125 -1.48 -7.67 8.54
CA ASP A 125 -2.63 -8.56 8.57
C ASP A 125 -2.18 -10.02 8.40
N GLY A 126 -3.11 -10.92 8.14
CA GLY A 126 -2.86 -12.32 7.80
C GLY A 126 -3.95 -12.87 6.90
N VAL A 127 -3.57 -13.77 5.99
CA VAL A 127 -4.52 -14.46 5.10
C VAL A 127 -5.49 -15.29 5.92
N ARG A 128 -6.79 -15.16 5.63
CA ARG A 128 -7.88 -15.90 6.28
C ARG A 128 -8.86 -16.48 5.27
N LEU A 129 -9.86 -17.17 5.76
CA LEU A 129 -10.85 -17.91 5.01
C LEU A 129 -12.25 -17.44 5.39
N LEU A 130 -13.02 -16.93 4.42
CA LEU A 130 -14.44 -16.63 4.55
C LEU A 130 -15.24 -17.77 3.92
N VAL A 131 -16.14 -18.37 4.68
CA VAL A 131 -16.97 -19.49 4.25
C VAL A 131 -18.43 -19.27 4.60
N LYS A 132 -19.35 -20.00 3.95
CA LYS A 132 -20.75 -20.02 4.37
C LYS A 132 -20.90 -20.71 5.73
N LYS A 133 -21.67 -20.14 6.64
CA LYS A 133 -21.99 -20.78 7.94
C LYS A 133 -22.65 -22.14 7.76
N SER A 134 -23.50 -22.29 6.74
CA SER A 134 -24.19 -23.54 6.43
C SER A 134 -23.29 -24.68 5.98
N ALA A 135 -22.05 -24.38 5.55
CA ALA A 135 -21.08 -25.39 5.16
C ALA A 135 -20.41 -26.10 6.36
N GLY A 136 -20.46 -25.49 7.56
CA GLY A 136 -19.94 -26.06 8.78
C GLY A 136 -18.42 -26.20 8.86
N PHE A 137 -17.66 -25.63 7.90
CA PHE A 137 -16.19 -25.64 7.90
C PHE A 137 -15.64 -24.86 9.08
N LYS A 138 -14.58 -25.36 9.70
CA LYS A 138 -13.93 -24.76 10.88
C LYS A 138 -12.46 -24.46 10.66
N SER A 139 -11.83 -25.08 9.67
CA SER A 139 -10.41 -24.99 9.39
C SER A 139 -10.11 -25.18 7.89
N LEU A 140 -8.88 -24.89 7.48
CA LEU A 140 -8.40 -25.16 6.13
C LEU A 140 -8.47 -26.66 5.78
N LYS A 141 -8.32 -27.56 6.76
CA LYS A 141 -8.39 -28.99 6.55
C LYS A 141 -9.77 -29.45 6.07
N ASP A 142 -10.84 -28.77 6.51
CA ASP A 142 -12.23 -29.09 6.10
C ASP A 142 -12.51 -28.69 4.65
N LEU A 143 -11.61 -27.92 4.03
CA LEU A 143 -11.67 -27.53 2.63
C LEU A 143 -10.98 -28.54 1.69
N ASP A 144 -10.64 -29.75 2.15
CA ASP A 144 -10.12 -30.80 1.26
C ASP A 144 -11.10 -31.12 0.14
N GLY A 145 -10.58 -31.14 -1.12
CA GLY A 145 -11.39 -31.31 -2.34
C GLY A 145 -12.20 -30.08 -2.76
N LYS A 146 -12.10 -28.95 -2.04
CA LYS A 146 -12.92 -27.73 -2.25
C LYS A 146 -12.25 -26.71 -3.17
N LYS A 147 -13.08 -25.75 -3.63
CA LYS A 147 -12.66 -24.65 -4.51
C LYS A 147 -12.54 -23.36 -3.68
N ILE A 148 -11.39 -22.72 -3.75
CA ILE A 148 -11.12 -21.46 -3.08
C ILE A 148 -11.03 -20.32 -4.11
N GLY A 149 -11.83 -19.27 -3.90
CA GLY A 149 -11.77 -18.03 -4.68
C GLY A 149 -10.66 -17.13 -4.14
N VAL A 150 -9.80 -16.65 -5.03
CA VAL A 150 -8.69 -15.74 -4.72
C VAL A 150 -8.60 -14.62 -5.76
N ALA A 151 -7.97 -13.50 -5.41
CA ALA A 151 -7.71 -12.45 -6.38
C ALA A 151 -6.45 -12.75 -7.21
N GLN A 152 -6.50 -12.44 -8.51
CA GLN A 152 -5.36 -12.56 -9.42
C GLN A 152 -4.16 -11.76 -8.90
N SER A 153 -2.96 -12.34 -8.93
CA SER A 153 -1.70 -11.72 -8.49
C SER A 153 -1.65 -11.31 -7.00
N ALA A 154 -2.61 -11.78 -6.19
CA ALA A 154 -2.55 -11.66 -4.73
C ALA A 154 -1.64 -12.74 -4.12
N THR A 155 -1.25 -12.54 -2.87
CA THR A 155 -0.39 -13.47 -2.11
C THR A 155 -1.18 -14.66 -1.54
N SER A 156 -2.50 -14.53 -1.39
CA SER A 156 -3.36 -15.50 -0.71
C SER A 156 -3.33 -16.90 -1.35
N LYS A 157 -3.28 -16.99 -2.69
CA LYS A 157 -3.19 -18.30 -3.35
C LYS A 157 -1.98 -19.09 -2.85
N LYS A 158 -0.78 -18.51 -2.95
CA LYS A 158 0.47 -19.15 -2.52
C LYS A 158 0.44 -19.49 -1.02
N ALA A 159 -0.06 -18.56 -0.19
CA ALA A 159 -0.16 -18.78 1.24
C ALA A 159 -1.06 -19.98 1.58
N ILE A 160 -2.20 -20.12 0.88
CA ILE A 160 -3.10 -21.26 1.09
C ILE A 160 -2.53 -22.56 0.52
N GLU A 161 -1.88 -22.54 -0.65
CA GLU A 161 -1.20 -23.71 -1.21
C GLU A 161 -0.18 -24.29 -0.23
N GLU A 162 0.67 -23.43 0.35
CA GLU A 162 1.69 -23.83 1.33
C GLU A 162 1.07 -24.40 2.61
N GLN A 163 -0.02 -23.83 3.11
CA GLN A 163 -0.68 -24.31 4.33
C GLN A 163 -1.52 -25.57 4.07
N ALA A 164 -2.20 -25.67 2.93
CA ALA A 164 -2.96 -26.86 2.55
C ALA A 164 -2.04 -28.09 2.48
N ALA A 165 -0.84 -27.92 1.90
CA ALA A 165 0.17 -28.98 1.85
C ALA A 165 0.57 -29.45 3.26
N LYS A 166 0.73 -28.53 4.24
CA LYS A 166 1.09 -28.87 5.62
C LYS A 166 0.00 -29.64 6.37
N VAL A 167 -1.26 -29.35 6.09
CA VAL A 167 -2.41 -30.04 6.73
C VAL A 167 -2.93 -31.24 5.93
N GLY A 168 -2.31 -31.53 4.77
CA GLY A 168 -2.68 -32.63 3.91
C GLY A 168 -4.01 -32.43 3.16
N ALA A 169 -4.43 -31.18 2.96
CA ALA A 169 -5.64 -30.86 2.20
C ALA A 169 -5.30 -30.57 0.73
N LYS A 170 -6.13 -31.06 -0.19
CA LYS A 170 -6.03 -30.82 -1.63
C LYS A 170 -7.10 -29.80 -2.01
N VAL A 171 -6.70 -28.59 -2.35
CA VAL A 171 -7.62 -27.51 -2.73
C VAL A 171 -7.40 -27.11 -4.19
N SER A 172 -8.43 -26.57 -4.82
CA SER A 172 -8.35 -25.96 -6.14
C SER A 172 -8.69 -24.48 -6.06
N PHE A 173 -8.22 -23.68 -7.03
CA PHE A 173 -8.41 -22.24 -7.01
C PHE A 173 -9.18 -21.74 -8.23
N LEU A 174 -10.08 -20.78 -7.99
CA LEU A 174 -10.60 -19.90 -9.03
C LEU A 174 -10.10 -18.47 -8.77
N GLU A 175 -9.52 -17.88 -9.81
CA GLU A 175 -8.94 -16.55 -9.73
C GLU A 175 -9.87 -15.51 -10.34
N PHE A 176 -10.08 -14.39 -9.64
CA PHE A 176 -10.99 -13.31 -10.01
C PHE A 176 -10.23 -11.98 -10.08
N ALA A 177 -10.77 -11.01 -10.81
CA ALA A 177 -10.17 -9.69 -10.92
C ALA A 177 -10.38 -8.84 -9.65
N THR A 178 -11.57 -8.94 -9.04
CA THR A 178 -12.01 -8.10 -7.91
C THR A 178 -12.53 -8.94 -6.75
N TYR A 179 -12.53 -8.37 -5.56
CA TYR A 179 -13.08 -9.02 -4.35
C TYR A 179 -14.61 -9.19 -4.38
N PRO A 180 -15.41 -8.23 -4.90
CA PRO A 180 -16.86 -8.44 -5.09
C PRO A 180 -17.20 -9.65 -5.95
N GLU A 181 -16.41 -9.92 -7.02
CA GLU A 181 -16.61 -11.11 -7.86
C GLU A 181 -16.37 -12.40 -7.05
N ILE A 182 -15.38 -12.42 -6.15
CA ILE A 182 -15.13 -13.60 -5.29
C ILE A 182 -16.28 -13.79 -4.30
N LYS A 183 -16.78 -12.71 -3.69
CA LYS A 183 -17.93 -12.79 -2.78
C LYS A 183 -19.16 -13.33 -3.49
N THR A 184 -19.46 -12.82 -4.69
CA THR A 184 -20.55 -13.33 -5.54
C THR A 184 -20.37 -14.81 -5.88
N ALA A 185 -19.15 -15.24 -6.17
CA ALA A 185 -18.84 -16.64 -6.43
C ALA A 185 -19.03 -17.53 -5.18
N LEU A 186 -18.71 -17.02 -3.98
CA LEU A 186 -18.99 -17.71 -2.72
C LEU A 186 -20.50 -17.80 -2.48
N ASP A 187 -21.24 -16.70 -2.67
CA ASP A 187 -22.68 -16.67 -2.44
C ASP A 187 -23.46 -17.59 -3.36
N SER A 188 -23.05 -17.67 -4.63
CA SER A 188 -23.64 -18.58 -5.61
C SER A 188 -23.16 -20.04 -5.49
N GLY A 189 -22.19 -20.34 -4.62
CA GLY A 189 -21.62 -21.70 -4.47
C GLY A 189 -20.69 -22.09 -5.60
N ARG A 190 -20.22 -21.15 -6.43
CA ARG A 190 -19.21 -21.40 -7.47
C ARG A 190 -17.84 -21.67 -6.84
N VAL A 191 -17.56 -21.10 -5.67
CA VAL A 191 -16.46 -21.44 -4.77
C VAL A 191 -16.99 -21.76 -3.38
N ASP A 192 -16.26 -22.58 -2.63
CA ASP A 192 -16.60 -22.99 -1.26
C ASP A 192 -16.05 -22.01 -0.21
N CYS A 193 -15.02 -21.26 -0.57
CA CYS A 193 -14.31 -20.34 0.30
C CYS A 193 -13.81 -19.13 -0.50
N PHE A 194 -13.84 -17.95 0.13
CA PHE A 194 -13.15 -16.74 -0.33
C PHE A 194 -11.93 -16.52 0.58
N SER A 195 -10.73 -16.49 0.01
CA SER A 195 -9.50 -16.29 0.77
C SER A 195 -8.78 -15.00 0.36
N VAL A 196 -8.57 -14.16 1.36
CA VAL A 196 -7.72 -12.95 1.34
C VAL A 196 -7.41 -12.57 2.79
N ASP A 197 -6.76 -11.45 3.02
CA ASP A 197 -6.38 -10.95 4.33
C ASP A 197 -7.62 -10.64 5.19
N GLY A 198 -7.52 -10.90 6.48
CA GLY A 198 -8.66 -10.88 7.40
C GLY A 198 -9.39 -9.54 7.48
N SER A 199 -8.65 -8.43 7.49
CA SER A 199 -9.23 -7.08 7.50
C SER A 199 -10.01 -6.79 6.22
N ILE A 200 -9.57 -7.31 5.07
CA ILE A 200 -10.30 -7.21 3.81
C ILE A 200 -11.58 -8.02 3.89
N LEU A 201 -11.50 -9.28 4.35
CA LEU A 201 -12.67 -10.16 4.51
C LEU A 201 -13.73 -9.56 5.44
N SER A 202 -13.32 -8.81 6.47
CA SER A 202 -14.26 -8.18 7.41
C SER A 202 -15.26 -7.24 6.70
N GLY A 203 -14.88 -6.64 5.58
CA GLY A 203 -15.74 -5.82 4.74
C GLY A 203 -16.73 -6.61 3.88
N TYR A 204 -16.62 -7.93 3.84
CA TYR A 204 -17.45 -8.84 3.02
C TYR A 204 -18.28 -9.84 3.84
N VAL A 205 -18.08 -9.88 5.17
CA VAL A 205 -18.87 -10.71 6.07
C VAL A 205 -20.31 -10.22 6.10
N ASP A 206 -21.24 -11.17 6.08
CA ASP A 206 -22.67 -10.95 6.26
C ASP A 206 -23.28 -12.03 7.20
N ASP A 207 -24.60 -12.01 7.36
CA ASP A 207 -25.31 -12.96 8.24
C ASP A 207 -25.15 -14.42 7.81
N SER A 208 -24.84 -14.70 6.55
CA SER A 208 -24.71 -16.05 6.00
C SER A 208 -23.30 -16.61 6.05
N THR A 209 -22.30 -15.76 6.31
CA THR A 209 -20.87 -16.09 6.20
C THR A 209 -20.11 -15.92 7.50
N ILE A 210 -18.95 -16.55 7.63
CA ILE A 210 -18.06 -16.47 8.78
C ILE A 210 -16.60 -16.51 8.33
N ILE A 211 -15.75 -15.67 8.93
CA ILE A 211 -14.31 -15.77 8.81
C ILE A 211 -13.81 -16.82 9.81
N LEU A 212 -13.08 -17.82 9.32
CA LEU A 212 -12.49 -18.85 10.17
C LEU A 212 -11.39 -18.25 11.06
N ALA A 213 -11.14 -18.90 12.20
CA ALA A 213 -10.16 -18.42 13.18
C ALA A 213 -8.71 -18.50 12.66
N ASP A 214 -8.43 -19.46 11.78
CA ASP A 214 -7.10 -19.65 11.21
C ASP A 214 -6.60 -18.39 10.48
N SER A 215 -5.33 -18.04 10.74
CA SER A 215 -4.62 -16.96 10.08
C SER A 215 -3.28 -17.47 9.55
N PHE A 216 -2.98 -17.18 8.31
CA PHE A 216 -1.80 -17.70 7.62
C PHE A 216 -0.97 -16.54 7.07
N SER A 217 0.36 -16.74 7.00
CA SER A 217 1.28 -15.88 6.30
C SER A 217 1.06 -14.39 6.58
N PRO A 218 1.82 -13.77 7.48
CA PRO A 218 1.72 -12.35 7.77
C PRO A 218 1.78 -11.51 6.47
N GLN A 219 0.96 -10.47 6.39
CA GLN A 219 0.79 -9.60 5.25
C GLN A 219 1.15 -8.18 5.66
N ASP A 220 2.40 -7.80 5.51
CA ASP A 220 2.87 -6.45 5.77
C ASP A 220 2.57 -5.55 4.57
N TYR A 221 1.70 -4.56 4.73
CA TYR A 221 1.36 -3.60 3.66
C TYR A 221 2.34 -2.45 3.65
N GLY A 222 2.97 -2.22 2.51
CA GLY A 222 3.86 -1.10 2.25
C GLY A 222 3.36 -0.21 1.11
N VAL A 223 3.72 1.07 1.17
CA VAL A 223 3.57 1.97 0.03
C VAL A 223 4.65 1.64 -0.99
N ALA A 224 4.24 1.41 -2.24
CA ALA A 224 5.18 1.10 -3.30
C ALA A 224 5.42 2.31 -4.22
N SER A 225 6.67 2.50 -4.62
CA SER A 225 7.10 3.40 -5.69
C SER A 225 7.96 2.66 -6.70
N LYS A 226 8.06 3.19 -7.93
CA LYS A 226 8.89 2.61 -8.98
C LYS A 226 10.37 2.60 -8.56
N LEU A 227 11.11 1.53 -8.89
CA LEU A 227 12.57 1.50 -8.70
C LEU A 227 13.24 2.69 -9.36
N GLY A 228 14.30 3.22 -8.72
CA GLY A 228 14.99 4.42 -9.15
C GLY A 228 14.29 5.74 -8.79
N LYS A 229 13.14 5.69 -8.09
CA LYS A 229 12.48 6.84 -7.47
C LYS A 229 12.85 6.94 -5.98
N ASP A 230 14.14 6.94 -5.69
CA ASP A 230 14.67 6.78 -4.33
C ASP A 230 14.38 7.98 -3.43
N GLY A 231 14.33 9.19 -4.00
CA GLY A 231 13.92 10.39 -3.28
C GLY A 231 12.47 10.34 -2.83
N LEU A 232 11.58 9.85 -3.70
CA LEU A 232 10.18 9.65 -3.38
C LEU A 232 10.01 8.55 -2.32
N ALA A 233 10.67 7.40 -2.51
CA ALA A 233 10.64 6.30 -1.56
C ALA A 233 11.12 6.73 -0.16
N LYS A 234 12.20 7.50 -0.09
CA LYS A 234 12.72 8.07 1.16
C LYS A 234 11.70 9.00 1.83
N SER A 235 11.11 9.94 1.07
CA SER A 235 10.12 10.89 1.59
C SER A 235 8.86 10.18 2.11
N VAL A 236 8.42 9.12 1.44
CA VAL A 236 7.31 8.27 1.88
C VAL A 236 7.66 7.58 3.19
N ASN A 237 8.83 6.97 3.27
CA ASN A 237 9.27 6.23 4.46
C ASN A 237 9.44 7.14 5.69
N GLU A 238 10.02 8.32 5.50
CA GLU A 238 10.11 9.34 6.53
C GLU A 238 8.72 9.77 7.03
N THR A 239 7.75 9.95 6.12
CA THR A 239 6.36 10.28 6.49
C THR A 239 5.72 9.18 7.32
N ILE A 240 5.86 7.92 6.92
CA ILE A 240 5.32 6.78 7.69
C ILE A 240 5.97 6.69 9.07
N ALA A 241 7.29 6.88 9.16
CA ALA A 241 7.99 6.88 10.43
C ALA A 241 7.51 8.02 11.37
N GLU A 242 7.29 9.22 10.83
CA GLU A 242 6.73 10.35 11.58
C GLU A 242 5.30 10.06 12.06
N LEU A 243 4.42 9.52 11.19
CA LEU A 243 3.05 9.15 11.54
C LEU A 243 3.00 8.05 12.62
N LYS A 244 3.92 7.09 12.58
CA LYS A 244 4.07 6.07 13.64
C LYS A 244 4.52 6.71 14.95
N LYS A 245 5.57 7.53 14.91
CA LYS A 245 6.15 8.16 16.10
C LYS A 245 5.17 9.11 16.79
N SER A 246 4.37 9.86 16.03
CA SER A 246 3.36 10.79 16.57
C SER A 246 2.08 10.09 17.05
N GLY A 247 1.88 8.81 16.71
CA GLY A 247 0.65 8.06 16.96
C GLY A 247 -0.49 8.37 15.96
N GLU A 248 -0.28 9.26 14.98
CA GLU A 248 -1.30 9.60 13.99
C GLU A 248 -1.68 8.40 13.11
N LEU A 249 -0.71 7.52 12.78
CA LEU A 249 -1.01 6.30 12.02
C LEU A 249 -2.04 5.43 12.76
N ASN A 250 -1.85 5.24 14.08
CA ASN A 250 -2.79 4.47 14.90
C ASN A 250 -4.16 5.13 14.99
N LYS A 251 -4.23 6.47 15.06
CA LYS A 251 -5.50 7.20 15.04
C LYS A 251 -6.24 7.00 13.70
N MET A 252 -5.52 7.01 12.57
CA MET A 252 -6.11 6.72 11.26
C MET A 252 -6.65 5.29 11.21
N ILE A 253 -5.89 4.28 11.69
CA ILE A 253 -6.31 2.88 11.77
C ILE A 253 -7.60 2.75 12.60
N GLN A 254 -7.64 3.36 13.80
CA GLN A 254 -8.80 3.33 14.69
C GLN A 254 -10.02 4.07 14.10
N LYS A 255 -9.80 5.23 13.45
CA LYS A 255 -10.86 5.99 12.76
C LYS A 255 -11.65 5.11 11.79
N TRP A 256 -10.97 4.19 11.12
CA TRP A 256 -11.56 3.28 10.15
C TRP A 256 -11.94 1.91 10.73
N GLY A 257 -11.92 1.74 12.06
CA GLY A 257 -12.30 0.49 12.72
C GLY A 257 -11.37 -0.69 12.43
N LEU A 258 -10.17 -0.43 11.94
CA LEU A 258 -9.14 -1.45 11.71
C LEU A 258 -8.42 -1.78 13.03
N LYS A 259 -7.87 -3.00 13.13
CA LYS A 259 -7.23 -3.53 14.35
C LYS A 259 -5.89 -4.17 14.03
#